data_88fc7402a675139101b298af9f86263b
#
_entry.id   88fc7402a675139101b298af9f86263b
#
_cell.length_a   1.000
_cell.length_b   1.000
_cell.length_c   1.000
_cell.angle_alpha   90.00
_cell.angle_beta   90.00
_cell.angle_gamma   90.00
#
_symmetry.space_group_name_H-M   'P 1'
#
loop_
_entity.id
_entity.type
_entity.pdbx_description
1 polymer ?
#
loop_
_entity_poly.entity_id
_entity_poly.type
_entity_poly.pdbx_seq_one_letter_code
_entity_poly.pdbx_strand_id
1 'polypeptide(L)'
;MIFDYQMIWENLPLYWGGVLVTVKILLISLAFGLSLALPLALMRVSKSPWVNFPAWLYTYVIRGTPMLVQLFLIYYGLAQFEFIRDSFMWPYFSSATFCACLAFAINTSAYTAEILAGSLKACLLYTSPSPRDVEES
;
A
#
# COMPACT_ATOMS: atom_id res chain seq x y z
N MET A 1 -12.40 16.96 34.58
CA MET A 1 -12.30 16.61 34.06
C MET A 1 -12.42 15.92 33.75
N ILE A 2 -12.42 15.82 33.24
CA ILE A 2 -12.46 15.19 33.23
C ILE A 2 -12.80 14.33 32.46
N PHE A 3 -12.33 13.34 32.39
CA PHE A 3 -12.65 12.39 31.63
C PHE A 3 -13.83 11.87 32.05
N ASP A 4 -14.65 11.90 31.26
CA ASP A 4 -15.87 11.37 31.45
C ASP A 4 -15.82 9.94 31.13
N TYR A 5 -15.50 9.11 32.08
CA TYR A 5 -15.54 7.67 31.94
C TYR A 5 -16.93 7.19 31.58
N GLN A 6 -17.94 7.91 32.05
CA GLN A 6 -19.32 7.59 31.76
C GLN A 6 -19.62 7.82 30.28
N MET A 7 -19.09 8.90 29.72
CA MET A 7 -19.25 9.21 28.30
C MET A 7 -18.55 8.15 27.43
N ILE A 8 -17.37 7.73 27.83
CA ILE A 8 -16.64 6.66 27.14
C ILE A 8 -17.41 5.36 27.20
N TRP A 9 -17.94 5.05 28.38
CA TRP A 9 -18.69 3.83 28.57
C TRP A 9 -19.99 3.81 27.76
N GLU A 10 -20.69 4.93 27.73
CA GLU A 10 -21.93 5.05 26.95
C GLU A 10 -21.68 4.97 25.45
N ASN A 11 -20.50 5.35 25.00
CA ASN A 11 -20.16 5.35 23.58
C ASN A 11 -19.32 4.13 23.17
N LEU A 12 -19.22 3.12 24.05
CA LEU A 12 -18.49 1.90 23.72
C LEU A 12 -18.96 1.25 22.41
N PRO A 13 -20.27 1.16 22.14
CA PRO A 13 -20.69 0.59 20.85
C PRO A 13 -20.16 1.36 19.64
N LEU A 14 -20.00 2.68 19.76
CA LEU A 14 -19.41 3.49 18.68
C LEU A 14 -17.92 3.16 18.50
N TYR A 15 -17.21 3.01 19.62
CA TYR A 15 -15.79 2.64 19.56
C TYR A 15 -15.59 1.25 18.98
N TRP A 16 -16.48 0.32 19.35
CA TRP A 16 -16.44 -1.04 18.80
C TRP A 16 -16.70 -1.03 17.31
N GLY A 17 -17.66 -0.23 16.84
CA GLY A 17 -17.92 -0.05 15.43
C GLY A 17 -16.70 0.49 14.69
N GLY A 18 -16.01 1.47 15.30
CA GLY A 18 -14.78 2.02 14.74
C GLY A 18 -13.67 0.99 14.62
N VAL A 19 -13.53 0.13 15.64
CA VAL A 19 -12.56 -0.95 15.61
C VAL A 19 -12.86 -1.92 14.47
N LEU A 20 -14.11 -2.27 14.29
CA LEU A 20 -14.51 -3.18 13.21
C LEU A 20 -14.21 -2.59 11.84
N VAL A 21 -14.49 -1.29 11.65
CA VAL A 21 -14.17 -0.62 10.39
C VAL A 21 -12.66 -0.60 10.16
N THR A 22 -11.89 -0.30 11.20
CA THR A 22 -10.43 -0.27 11.12
C THR A 22 -9.88 -1.63 10.72
N VAL A 23 -10.35 -2.70 11.36
CA VAL A 23 -9.91 -4.06 11.04
C VAL A 23 -10.29 -4.42 9.61
N LYS A 24 -11.49 -4.05 9.18
CA LYS A 24 -11.95 -4.31 7.82
C LYS A 24 -11.07 -3.63 6.80
N ILE A 25 -10.79 -2.34 6.99
CA ILE A 25 -9.93 -1.58 6.09
C ILE A 25 -8.53 -2.19 6.08
N LEU A 26 -8.02 -2.54 7.25
CA LEU A 26 -6.69 -3.13 7.38
C LEU A 26 -6.58 -4.44 6.59
N LEU A 27 -7.54 -5.35 6.79
CA LEU A 27 -7.51 -6.65 6.13
C LEU A 27 -7.64 -6.53 4.61
N ILE A 28 -8.56 -5.70 4.14
CA ILE A 28 -8.76 -5.49 2.71
C ILE A 28 -7.51 -4.86 2.09
N SER A 29 -6.97 -3.84 2.75
CA SER A 29 -5.78 -3.14 2.27
C SER A 29 -4.56 -4.04 2.22
N LEU A 30 -4.39 -4.89 3.25
CA LEU A 30 -3.28 -5.85 3.26
C LEU A 30 -3.44 -6.87 2.14
N ALA A 31 -4.65 -7.39 1.95
CA ALA A 31 -4.89 -8.39 0.91
C ALA A 31 -4.51 -7.84 -0.47
N PHE A 32 -5.03 -6.68 -0.82
CA PHE A 32 -4.73 -6.08 -2.11
C PHE A 32 -3.30 -5.56 -2.19
N GLY A 33 -2.82 -4.94 -1.12
CA GLY A 33 -1.46 -4.41 -1.08
C GLY A 33 -0.41 -5.48 -1.23
N LEU A 34 -0.56 -6.59 -0.50
CA LEU A 34 0.38 -7.70 -0.60
C LEU A 34 0.29 -8.39 -1.96
N SER A 35 -0.92 -8.50 -2.51
CA SER A 35 -1.10 -9.07 -3.84
C SER A 35 -0.39 -8.23 -4.91
N LEU A 36 -0.44 -6.91 -4.79
CA LEU A 36 0.27 -6.02 -5.71
C LEU A 36 1.77 -6.01 -5.45
N ALA A 37 2.17 -6.20 -4.19
CA ALA A 37 3.57 -6.14 -3.82
C ALA A 37 4.39 -7.26 -4.48
N LEU A 38 3.81 -8.44 -4.66
CA LEU A 38 4.52 -9.57 -5.24
C LEU A 38 5.00 -9.28 -6.66
N PRO A 39 4.12 -8.90 -7.62
CA PRO A 39 4.60 -8.58 -8.96
C PRO A 39 5.51 -7.36 -8.98
N LEU A 40 5.26 -6.37 -8.13
CA LEU A 40 6.13 -5.19 -8.06
C LEU A 40 7.53 -5.57 -7.59
N ALA A 41 7.62 -6.46 -6.59
CA ALA A 41 8.92 -6.92 -6.10
C ALA A 41 9.68 -7.67 -7.19
N LEU A 42 8.99 -8.53 -7.95
CA LEU A 42 9.61 -9.24 -9.04
C LEU A 42 10.08 -8.28 -10.13
N MET A 43 9.31 -7.25 -10.42
CA MET A 43 9.73 -6.22 -11.38
C MET A 43 10.95 -5.47 -10.87
N ARG A 44 11.02 -5.21 -9.57
CA ARG A 44 12.13 -4.48 -8.96
C ARG A 44 13.44 -5.25 -9.02
N VAL A 45 13.39 -6.58 -8.98
CA VAL A 45 14.61 -7.40 -9.07
C VAL A 45 14.94 -7.81 -10.50
N SER A 46 14.11 -7.41 -11.46
CA SER A 46 14.34 -7.70 -12.86
C SER A 46 15.58 -6.97 -13.37
N LYS A 47 16.31 -7.62 -14.26
CA LYS A 47 17.50 -7.03 -14.87
C LYS A 47 17.13 -6.10 -16.03
N SER A 48 15.90 -6.19 -16.54
CA SER A 48 15.48 -5.34 -17.66
C SER A 48 15.12 -3.95 -17.15
N PRO A 49 15.76 -2.90 -17.68
CA PRO A 49 15.42 -1.53 -17.24
C PRO A 49 13.99 -1.13 -17.60
N TRP A 50 13.42 -1.70 -18.66
CA TRP A 50 12.06 -1.40 -19.05
C TRP A 50 11.04 -1.95 -18.06
N VAL A 51 11.37 -3.01 -17.35
CA VAL A 51 10.51 -3.60 -16.33
C VAL A 51 10.82 -3.00 -14.96
N ASN A 52 12.10 -2.83 -14.67
CA ASN A 52 12.55 -2.34 -13.36
C ASN A 52 12.19 -0.89 -13.13
N PHE A 53 12.38 -0.03 -14.13
CA PHE A 53 12.21 1.42 -13.95
C PHE A 53 10.79 1.82 -13.54
N PRO A 54 9.71 1.34 -14.21
CA PRO A 54 8.37 1.72 -13.78
C PRO A 54 8.06 1.30 -12.35
N ALA A 55 8.49 0.11 -11.95
CA ALA A 55 8.27 -0.37 -10.59
C ALA A 55 9.07 0.46 -9.59
N TRP A 56 10.33 0.77 -9.93
CA TRP A 56 11.17 1.61 -9.09
C TRP A 56 10.54 3.00 -8.91
N LEU A 57 10.08 3.59 -10.01
CA LEU A 57 9.46 4.91 -9.97
C LEU A 57 8.20 4.90 -9.10
N TYR A 58 7.36 3.87 -9.27
CA TYR A 58 6.16 3.73 -8.48
C TYR A 58 6.47 3.65 -6.99
N THR A 59 7.38 2.74 -6.61
CA THR A 59 7.73 2.57 -5.21
C THR A 59 8.39 3.82 -4.63
N TYR A 60 9.23 4.47 -5.42
CA TYR A 60 9.93 5.68 -4.99
C TYR A 60 8.94 6.82 -4.70
N VAL A 61 8.03 7.06 -5.66
CA VAL A 61 7.06 8.16 -5.53
C VAL A 61 6.10 7.89 -4.36
N ILE A 62 5.58 6.67 -4.27
CA ILE A 62 4.62 6.35 -3.23
C ILE A 62 5.27 6.41 -1.85
N ARG A 63 6.48 5.88 -1.71
CA ARG A 63 7.18 5.92 -0.42
C ARG A 63 7.62 7.32 -0.02
N GLY A 64 7.89 8.16 -1.01
CA GLY A 64 8.30 9.53 -0.75
C GLY A 64 7.15 10.49 -0.47
N THR A 65 5.91 10.05 -0.66
CA THR A 65 4.72 10.89 -0.47
C THR A 65 4.04 10.50 0.84
N PRO A 66 3.68 11.49 1.69
CA PRO A 66 2.92 11.19 2.91
C PRO A 66 1.60 10.51 2.58
N MET A 67 1.25 9.52 3.38
CA MET A 67 0.05 8.73 3.12
C MET A 67 -1.22 9.56 3.18
N LEU A 68 -1.28 10.52 4.08
CA LEU A 68 -2.44 11.39 4.21
C LEU A 68 -2.65 12.21 2.93
N VAL A 69 -1.55 12.67 2.33
CA VAL A 69 -1.60 13.40 1.06
C VAL A 69 -2.12 12.48 -0.04
N GLN A 70 -1.66 11.24 -0.07
CA GLN A 70 -2.14 10.25 -1.05
C GLN A 70 -3.65 10.03 -0.92
N LEU A 71 -4.12 9.91 0.31
CA LEU A 71 -5.55 9.71 0.56
C LEU A 71 -6.37 10.92 0.07
N PHE A 72 -5.91 12.12 0.38
CA PHE A 72 -6.59 13.33 -0.06
C PHE A 72 -6.57 13.47 -1.58
N LEU A 73 -5.45 13.12 -2.22
CA LEU A 73 -5.37 13.17 -3.67
C LEU A 73 -6.35 12.20 -4.31
N ILE A 74 -6.49 11.02 -3.76
CA ILE A 74 -7.43 10.03 -4.27
C ILE A 74 -8.86 10.50 -4.05
N TYR A 75 -9.19 10.88 -2.82
CA TYR A 75 -10.56 11.19 -2.46
C TYR A 75 -11.05 12.49 -3.13
N TYR A 76 -10.25 13.55 -3.04
CA TYR A 76 -10.64 14.84 -3.59
C TYR A 76 -10.17 15.06 -5.03
N GLY A 77 -9.01 14.52 -5.36
CA GLY A 77 -8.43 14.70 -6.68
C GLY A 77 -9.21 14.02 -7.78
N LEU A 78 -9.62 12.78 -7.57
CA LEU A 78 -10.38 12.05 -8.57
C LEU A 78 -11.76 12.68 -8.82
N ALA A 79 -12.30 13.35 -7.80
CA ALA A 79 -13.58 14.04 -7.94
C ALA A 79 -13.53 15.23 -8.90
N GLN A 80 -12.33 15.71 -9.22
CA GLN A 80 -12.17 16.84 -10.13
C GLN A 80 -12.33 16.44 -11.60
N PHE A 81 -12.23 15.15 -11.91
CA PHE A 81 -12.30 14.69 -13.27
C PHE A 81 -13.74 14.28 -13.60
N GLU A 82 -14.31 14.95 -14.62
CA GLU A 82 -15.69 14.67 -15.02
C GLU A 82 -15.86 13.25 -15.52
N PHE A 83 -14.89 12.72 -16.27
CA PHE A 83 -15.01 11.38 -16.80
C PHE A 83 -15.03 10.31 -15.71
N ILE A 84 -14.41 10.59 -14.56
CA ILE A 84 -14.47 9.68 -13.41
C ILE A 84 -15.82 9.81 -12.71
N ARG A 85 -16.33 11.04 -12.55
CA ARG A 85 -17.64 11.28 -11.94
C ARG A 85 -18.77 10.68 -12.76
N ASP A 86 -18.61 10.66 -14.08
CA ASP A 86 -19.61 10.13 -14.98
C ASP A 86 -19.45 8.63 -15.22
N SER A 87 -18.38 8.02 -14.69
CA SER A 87 -18.12 6.60 -14.88
C SER A 87 -18.92 5.77 -13.88
N PHE A 88 -19.06 4.48 -14.19
CA PHE A 88 -19.74 3.55 -13.30
C PHE A 88 -18.94 3.32 -11.99
N MET A 89 -17.68 3.72 -11.96
CA MET A 89 -16.81 3.58 -10.80
C MET A 89 -17.02 4.70 -9.77
N TRP A 90 -17.79 5.73 -10.13
CA TRP A 90 -17.94 6.88 -9.24
C TRP A 90 -18.50 6.52 -7.85
N PRO A 91 -19.49 5.62 -7.72
CA PRO A 91 -19.99 5.25 -6.38
C PRO A 91 -18.88 4.74 -5.47
N TYR A 92 -17.86 4.10 -6.03
CA TYR A 92 -16.72 3.62 -5.26
C TYR A 92 -15.77 4.75 -4.90
N PHE A 93 -15.41 5.59 -5.87
CA PHE A 93 -14.46 6.68 -5.62
C PHE A 93 -15.03 7.80 -4.76
N SER A 94 -16.36 7.91 -4.67
CA SER A 94 -16.98 8.89 -3.78
C SER A 94 -17.00 8.40 -2.33
N SER A 95 -16.75 7.12 -2.10
CA SER A 95 -16.72 6.55 -0.76
C SER A 95 -15.38 6.78 -0.07
N ALA A 96 -15.41 7.37 1.12
CA ALA A 96 -14.18 7.59 1.89
C ALA A 96 -13.52 6.26 2.27
N THR A 97 -14.34 5.25 2.59
CA THR A 97 -13.83 3.93 2.96
C THR A 97 -13.10 3.28 1.79
N PHE A 98 -13.68 3.33 0.60
CA PHE A 98 -13.03 2.78 -0.59
C PHE A 98 -11.70 3.50 -0.88
N CYS A 99 -11.70 4.83 -0.82
CA CYS A 99 -10.49 5.61 -1.06
C CYS A 99 -9.42 5.31 -0.02
N ALA A 100 -9.83 5.13 1.23
CA ALA A 100 -8.90 4.77 2.30
C ALA A 100 -8.28 3.40 2.04
N CYS A 101 -9.10 2.41 1.68
CA CYS A 101 -8.59 1.08 1.35
C CYS A 101 -7.63 1.14 0.18
N LEU A 102 -7.96 1.92 -0.84
CA LEU A 102 -7.10 2.07 -2.01
C LEU A 102 -5.78 2.73 -1.65
N ALA A 103 -5.82 3.81 -0.87
CA ALA A 103 -4.60 4.51 -0.46
C ALA A 103 -3.71 3.60 0.40
N PHE A 104 -4.29 2.90 1.36
CA PHE A 104 -3.54 1.98 2.20
C PHE A 104 -2.97 0.82 1.41
N ALA A 105 -3.74 0.29 0.44
CA ALA A 105 -3.27 -0.81 -0.40
C ALA A 105 -2.09 -0.36 -1.27
N ILE A 106 -2.19 0.81 -1.88
CA ILE A 106 -1.11 1.36 -2.70
C ILE A 106 0.14 1.57 -1.85
N ASN A 107 -0.03 2.17 -0.67
CA ASN A 107 1.08 2.43 0.24
C ASN A 107 1.73 1.13 0.70
N THR A 108 0.93 0.17 1.12
CA THR A 108 1.40 -1.14 1.55
C THR A 108 2.14 -1.85 0.44
N SER A 109 1.61 -1.80 -0.79
CA SER A 109 2.25 -2.46 -1.93
C SER A 109 3.65 -1.91 -2.19
N ALA A 110 3.81 -0.59 -2.11
CA ALA A 110 5.09 0.05 -2.37
C ALA A 110 6.12 -0.31 -1.31
N TYR A 111 5.76 -0.21 -0.04
CA TYR A 111 6.68 -0.55 1.05
C TYR A 111 7.02 -2.03 1.07
N THR A 112 6.01 -2.88 0.91
CA THR A 112 6.21 -4.33 0.92
C THR A 112 7.03 -4.77 -0.29
N ALA A 113 6.81 -4.16 -1.45
CA ALA A 113 7.59 -4.47 -2.65
C ALA A 113 9.07 -4.19 -2.42
N GLU A 114 9.41 -3.10 -1.75
CA GLU A 114 10.80 -2.79 -1.44
C GLU A 114 11.41 -3.80 -0.47
N ILE A 115 10.64 -4.17 0.55
CA ILE A 115 11.10 -5.18 1.52
C ILE A 115 11.31 -6.52 0.83
N LEU A 116 10.35 -6.94 0.01
CA LEU A 116 10.45 -8.21 -0.71
C LEU A 116 11.59 -8.18 -1.73
N ALA A 117 11.75 -7.06 -2.44
CA ALA A 117 12.85 -6.93 -3.41
C ALA A 117 14.20 -7.06 -2.72
N GLY A 118 14.35 -6.39 -1.56
CA GLY A 118 15.57 -6.50 -0.77
C GLY A 118 15.82 -7.93 -0.29
N SER A 119 14.76 -8.59 0.17
CA SER A 119 14.85 -9.97 0.64
C SER A 119 15.18 -10.92 -0.48
N LEU A 120 14.57 -10.73 -1.67
CA LEU A 120 14.85 -11.57 -2.83
C LEU A 120 16.29 -11.39 -3.29
N LYS A 121 16.82 -10.17 -3.30
CA LYS A 121 18.19 -9.91 -3.67
C LYS A 121 19.14 -10.57 -2.69
N ALA A 122 18.85 -10.49 -1.39
CA ALA A 122 19.66 -11.16 -0.37
C ALA A 122 19.62 -12.67 -0.55
N CYS A 123 18.45 -13.22 -0.84
CA CYS A 123 18.27 -14.65 -1.09
C CYS A 123 19.09 -15.09 -2.31
N LEU A 124 19.04 -14.32 -3.38
CA LEU A 124 19.82 -14.62 -4.59
C LEU A 124 21.31 -14.56 -4.33
N LEU A 125 21.77 -13.64 -3.49
CA LEU A 125 23.17 -13.55 -3.12
C LEU A 125 23.61 -14.78 -2.32
N TYR A 126 22.73 -15.32 -1.48
CA TYR A 126 23.04 -16.52 -0.71
C TYR A 126 23.03 -17.79 -1.57
N THR A 127 22.15 -17.83 -2.58
CA THR A 127 22.01 -19.04 -3.41
C THR A 127 22.94 -19.03 -4.62
N SER A 128 23.29 -17.85 -5.12
CA SER A 128 24.23 -17.72 -6.23
C SER A 128 25.65 -17.76 -5.70
N PRO A 129 26.58 -18.49 -6.35
CA PRO A 129 27.96 -18.43 -5.93
C PRO A 129 28.49 -17.02 -6.11
N SER A 130 29.13 -16.49 -5.07
CA SER A 130 29.77 -15.20 -5.18
C SER A 130 31.00 -15.34 -6.09
N PRO A 131 31.49 -14.23 -6.66
CA PRO A 131 32.72 -14.29 -7.44
C PRO A 131 33.87 -14.91 -6.65
N ARG A 132 33.87 -14.70 -5.34
CA ARG A 132 34.89 -15.26 -4.47
C ARG A 132 34.78 -16.77 -4.41
N ASP A 133 33.55 -17.30 -4.27
CA ASP A 133 33.30 -18.73 -4.23
C ASP A 133 33.68 -19.37 -5.55
N VAL A 134 33.39 -18.70 -6.66
CA VAL A 134 33.75 -19.18 -7.99
C VAL A 134 35.26 -19.22 -8.15
N GLU A 135 35.95 -18.22 -7.64
CA GLU A 135 37.43 -18.18 -7.71
C GLU A 135 38.04 -19.26 -6.85
N GLU A 136 37.45 -19.58 -5.72
CA GLU A 136 37.95 -20.62 -4.83
C GLU A 136 37.69 -22.02 -5.37
N SER A 137 36.67 -22.16 -6.21
CA SER A 137 36.34 -23.44 -6.81
C SER A 137 37.06 -23.62 -8.14
#